data_17a73aafcff0dbe7729db7c40f6edc5a
#
_entry.id   17a73aafcff0dbe7729db7c40f6edc5a
#
_cell.length_a   1.000
_cell.length_b   1.000
_cell.length_c   1.000
_cell.angle_alpha   90.00
_cell.angle_beta   90.00
_cell.angle_gamma   90.00
#
_symmetry.space_group_name_H-M   'P 1'
#
loop_
_entity.id
_entity.type
_entity.pdbx_description
1 polymer ?
#
loop_
_entity_poly.entity_id
_entity_poly.type
_entity_poly.pdbx_seq_one_letter_code
_entity_poly.pdbx_strand_id
1 'polypeptide(L)'
;EVSVPLMIATLEKHESEGLTGPCEDLIIMLSHIGKEHPADEIFFAIKEAFRAMKNKIYAVICLAELGDGRAIPMLKGYINRNQKTIDRDLFYEIMTAIRDLGGDISDIQDPFGDFEKKNEGKL
;
A
#
# COMPACT_ATOMS: atom_id res chain seq x y z
N GLU A 1 -4.00 10.23 -24.28
CA GLU A 1 -3.28 10.26 -23.00
C GLU A 1 -4.25 10.42 -21.84
N VAL A 2 -4.13 9.53 -20.84
CA VAL A 2 -5.03 9.56 -19.68
C VAL A 2 -4.43 10.49 -18.63
N SER A 3 -5.20 11.50 -18.22
CA SER A 3 -4.74 12.47 -17.22
C SER A 3 -4.86 11.91 -15.80
N VAL A 4 -4.01 12.40 -14.90
CA VAL A 4 -4.06 12.02 -13.49
C VAL A 4 -5.43 12.30 -12.87
N PRO A 5 -6.05 13.49 -13.05
CA PRO A 5 -7.39 13.72 -12.50
C PRO A 5 -8.44 12.74 -13.01
N LEU A 6 -8.36 12.32 -14.27
CA LEU A 6 -9.31 11.35 -14.82
C LEU A 6 -9.10 9.97 -14.19
N MET A 7 -7.84 9.55 -14.00
CA MET A 7 -7.53 8.29 -13.34
C MET A 7 -8.09 8.26 -11.91
N ILE A 8 -7.90 9.34 -11.17
CA ILE A 8 -8.39 9.47 -9.80
C ILE A 8 -9.91 9.43 -9.76
N ALA A 9 -10.58 10.17 -10.66
CA ALA A 9 -12.04 10.17 -10.74
C ALA A 9 -12.57 8.76 -11.05
N THR A 10 -11.89 8.00 -11.89
CA THR A 10 -12.27 6.63 -12.22
C THR A 10 -12.17 5.73 -11.00
N LEU A 11 -11.09 5.87 -10.22
CA LEU A 11 -10.92 5.10 -8.99
C LEU A 11 -12.02 5.41 -7.98
N GLU A 12 -12.33 6.69 -7.77
CA GLU A 12 -13.38 7.10 -6.84
C GLU A 12 -14.73 6.51 -7.23
N LYS A 13 -15.02 6.47 -8.53
CA LYS A 13 -16.27 5.92 -9.04
C LYS A 13 -16.43 4.44 -8.70
N HIS A 14 -15.33 3.69 -8.65
CA HIS A 14 -15.37 2.25 -8.43
C HIS A 14 -15.00 1.80 -7.01
N GLU A 15 -14.82 2.74 -6.08
CA GLU A 15 -14.44 2.40 -4.71
C GLU A 15 -15.44 1.47 -4.01
N SER A 16 -16.73 1.67 -4.23
CA SER A 16 -17.77 0.82 -3.63
C SER A 16 -17.74 -0.61 -4.15
N GLU A 17 -17.11 -0.84 -5.30
CA GLU A 17 -17.00 -2.16 -5.92
C GLU A 17 -15.74 -2.92 -5.49
N GLY A 18 -14.89 -2.31 -4.66
CA GLY A 18 -13.68 -2.94 -4.14
C GLY A 18 -12.47 -2.80 -5.04
N LEU A 19 -12.53 -1.99 -6.08
CA LEU A 19 -11.41 -1.65 -6.97
C LEU A 19 -10.68 -2.88 -7.53
N THR A 20 -11.42 -3.78 -8.16
CA THR A 20 -10.84 -4.99 -8.77
C THR A 20 -10.46 -4.76 -10.24
N GLY A 21 -9.65 -5.66 -10.77
CA GLY A 21 -9.33 -5.71 -12.20
C GLY A 21 -8.67 -4.45 -12.74
N PRO A 22 -9.31 -3.73 -13.69
CA PRO A 22 -8.69 -2.57 -14.34
C PRO A 22 -8.29 -1.44 -13.38
N CYS A 23 -8.92 -1.34 -12.21
CA CYS A 23 -8.56 -0.34 -11.22
C CYS A 23 -7.19 -0.61 -10.60
N GLU A 24 -6.78 -1.87 -10.51
CA GLU A 24 -5.43 -2.21 -10.04
C GLU A 24 -4.38 -1.66 -11.01
N ASP A 25 -4.63 -1.77 -12.32
CA ASP A 25 -3.73 -1.21 -13.33
C ASP A 25 -3.63 0.31 -13.22
N LEU A 26 -4.75 0.99 -12.93
CA LEU A 26 -4.75 2.44 -12.73
C LEU A 26 -3.89 2.85 -11.55
N ILE A 27 -3.97 2.11 -10.46
CA ILE A 27 -3.16 2.39 -9.26
C ILE A 27 -1.67 2.22 -9.59
N ILE A 28 -1.32 1.18 -10.33
CA ILE A 28 0.06 0.94 -10.74
C ILE A 28 0.55 2.09 -11.62
N MET A 29 -0.25 2.53 -12.58
CA MET A 29 0.11 3.67 -13.43
C MET A 29 0.30 4.95 -12.61
N LEU A 30 -0.60 5.23 -11.67
CA LEU A 30 -0.49 6.39 -10.79
C LEU A 30 0.77 6.33 -9.94
N SER A 31 1.16 5.15 -9.44
CA SER A 31 2.38 5.03 -8.64
C SER A 31 3.62 5.32 -9.46
N HIS A 32 3.67 4.91 -10.72
CA HIS A 32 4.80 5.22 -11.59
C HIS A 32 4.88 6.72 -11.89
N ILE A 33 3.74 7.34 -12.18
CA ILE A 33 3.68 8.78 -12.43
C ILE A 33 4.13 9.54 -11.18
N GLY A 34 3.61 9.15 -10.01
CA GLY A 34 3.91 9.82 -8.74
C GLY A 34 5.35 9.65 -8.29
N LYS A 35 6.02 8.57 -8.69
CA LYS A 35 7.43 8.36 -8.38
C LYS A 35 8.30 9.40 -9.08
N GLU A 36 7.99 9.71 -10.34
CA GLU A 36 8.75 10.69 -11.13
C GLU A 36 8.26 12.12 -10.91
N HIS A 37 6.97 12.28 -10.68
CA HIS A 37 6.33 13.59 -10.51
C HIS A 37 5.48 13.57 -9.25
N PRO A 38 6.10 13.69 -8.05
CA PRO A 38 5.36 13.61 -6.78
C PRO A 38 4.25 14.64 -6.69
N ALA A 39 3.06 14.17 -6.29
CA ALA A 39 1.90 15.02 -6.09
C ALA A 39 1.05 14.46 -4.96
N ASP A 40 0.58 15.34 -4.07
CA ASP A 40 -0.25 14.92 -2.93
C ASP A 40 -1.49 14.17 -3.38
N GLU A 41 -2.13 14.63 -4.48
CA GLU A 41 -3.34 14.00 -4.99
C GLU A 41 -3.14 12.53 -5.36
N ILE A 42 -1.95 12.17 -5.85
CA ILE A 42 -1.62 10.78 -6.19
C ILE A 42 -1.51 9.95 -4.91
N PHE A 43 -0.81 10.47 -3.91
CA PHE A 43 -0.69 9.77 -2.62
C PHE A 43 -2.07 9.52 -2.01
N PHE A 44 -2.91 10.55 -1.96
CA PHE A 44 -4.24 10.43 -1.36
C PHE A 44 -5.14 9.47 -2.14
N ALA A 45 -5.02 9.47 -3.47
CA ALA A 45 -5.78 8.53 -4.32
C ALA A 45 -5.40 7.08 -4.02
N ILE A 46 -4.11 6.79 -3.91
CA ILE A 46 -3.65 5.42 -3.62
C ILE A 46 -3.99 5.03 -2.18
N LYS A 47 -3.91 5.96 -1.25
CA LYS A 47 -4.32 5.73 0.14
C LYS A 47 -5.80 5.34 0.21
N GLU A 48 -6.67 6.06 -0.49
CA GLU A 48 -8.09 5.74 -0.54
C GLU A 48 -8.35 4.41 -1.24
N ALA A 49 -7.59 4.12 -2.29
CA ALA A 49 -7.67 2.82 -2.96
C ALA A 49 -7.31 1.69 -2.01
N PHE A 50 -6.25 1.84 -1.22
CA PHE A 50 -5.86 0.87 -0.22
C PHE A 50 -7.03 0.58 0.73
N ARG A 51 -7.69 1.62 1.19
CA ARG A 51 -8.82 1.48 2.11
C ARG A 51 -9.99 0.74 1.48
N ALA A 52 -10.27 1.00 0.21
CA ALA A 52 -11.42 0.44 -0.50
C ALA A 52 -11.20 -0.97 -1.05
N MET A 53 -9.96 -1.34 -1.36
CA MET A 53 -9.65 -2.62 -1.99
C MET A 53 -9.85 -3.81 -1.06
N LYS A 54 -10.42 -4.88 -1.60
CA LYS A 54 -10.50 -6.16 -0.88
C LYS A 54 -9.13 -6.83 -0.84
N ASN A 55 -8.43 -6.88 -1.99
CA ASN A 55 -7.05 -7.34 -2.06
C ASN A 55 -6.14 -6.12 -2.03
N LYS A 56 -5.49 -5.90 -0.88
CA LYS A 56 -4.74 -4.67 -0.64
C LYS A 56 -3.26 -4.76 -1.02
N ILE A 57 -2.79 -5.93 -1.44
CA ILE A 57 -1.36 -6.13 -1.71
C ILE A 57 -0.85 -5.18 -2.79
N TYR A 58 -1.59 -5.01 -3.89
CA TYR A 58 -1.17 -4.09 -4.96
C TYR A 58 -1.05 -2.65 -4.49
N ALA A 59 -2.01 -2.21 -3.66
CA ALA A 59 -1.96 -0.85 -3.12
C ALA A 59 -0.75 -0.65 -2.21
N VAL A 60 -0.39 -1.66 -1.42
CA VAL A 60 0.81 -1.60 -0.56
C VAL A 60 2.07 -1.48 -1.42
N ILE A 61 2.17 -2.28 -2.47
CA ILE A 61 3.31 -2.22 -3.40
C ILE A 61 3.41 -0.83 -4.03
N CYS A 62 2.26 -0.27 -4.44
CA CYS A 62 2.23 1.07 -5.04
C CYS A 62 2.61 2.16 -4.04
N LEU A 63 2.20 2.05 -2.79
CA LEU A 63 2.60 3.00 -1.75
C LEU A 63 4.11 2.99 -1.53
N ALA A 64 4.72 1.80 -1.52
CA ALA A 64 6.17 1.68 -1.42
C ALA A 64 6.87 2.27 -2.64
N GLU A 65 6.31 2.05 -3.83
CA GLU A 65 6.86 2.59 -5.09
C GLU A 65 6.87 4.12 -5.09
N LEU A 66 5.82 4.74 -4.54
CA LEU A 66 5.77 6.20 -4.43
C LEU A 66 6.89 6.77 -3.57
N GLY A 67 7.36 6.03 -2.58
CA GLY A 67 8.41 6.49 -1.69
C GLY A 67 7.99 7.59 -0.72
N ASP A 68 6.69 7.76 -0.48
CA ASP A 68 6.16 8.81 0.40
C ASP A 68 6.08 8.30 1.84
N GLY A 69 6.85 8.91 2.73
CA GLY A 69 6.91 8.50 4.15
C GLY A 69 5.58 8.63 4.90
N ARG A 70 4.61 9.37 4.36
CA ARG A 70 3.29 9.48 4.99
C ARG A 70 2.56 8.13 5.03
N ALA A 71 2.96 7.19 4.18
CA ALA A 71 2.39 5.84 4.19
C ALA A 71 2.79 5.04 5.44
N ILE A 72 3.92 5.37 6.07
CA ILE A 72 4.41 4.62 7.23
C ILE A 72 3.41 4.60 8.39
N PRO A 73 2.95 5.76 8.93
CA PRO A 73 1.99 5.72 10.03
C PRO A 73 0.64 5.13 9.61
N MET A 74 0.24 5.33 8.36
CA MET A 74 -0.98 4.75 7.81
C MET A 74 -0.93 3.22 7.83
N LEU A 75 0.17 2.64 7.37
CA LEU A 75 0.34 1.19 7.32
C LEU A 75 0.49 0.58 8.71
N LYS A 76 1.23 1.24 9.61
CA LYS A 76 1.34 0.81 11.00
C LYS A 76 -0.02 0.81 11.69
N GLY A 77 -0.83 1.85 11.46
CA GLY A 77 -2.17 1.93 12.01
C GLY A 77 -3.06 0.80 11.52
N TYR A 78 -2.96 0.44 10.25
CA TYR A 78 -3.73 -0.67 9.70
C TYR A 78 -3.37 -1.99 10.41
N ILE A 79 -2.08 -2.27 10.57
CA ILE A 79 -1.63 -3.47 11.27
C ILE A 79 -2.19 -3.51 12.68
N ASN A 80 -2.08 -2.39 13.43
CA ASN A 80 -2.54 -2.34 14.82
C ASN A 80 -4.04 -2.59 14.94
N ARG A 81 -4.84 -2.08 14.01
CA ARG A 81 -6.29 -2.26 14.04
C ARG A 81 -6.73 -3.64 13.60
N ASN A 82 -5.89 -4.36 12.87
CA ASN A 82 -6.26 -5.63 12.24
C ASN A 82 -5.39 -6.81 12.66
N GLN A 83 -4.69 -6.71 13.78
CA GLN A 83 -3.73 -7.73 14.22
C GLN A 83 -4.30 -9.14 14.27
N LYS A 84 -5.56 -9.27 14.66
CA LYS A 84 -6.18 -10.59 14.83
C LYS A 84 -6.72 -11.18 13.54
N THR A 85 -6.90 -10.35 12.51
CA THR A 85 -7.57 -10.77 11.27
C THR A 85 -6.74 -10.58 10.02
N ILE A 86 -5.60 -9.89 10.12
CA ILE A 86 -4.78 -9.60 8.95
C ILE A 86 -4.23 -10.87 8.31
N ASP A 87 -4.30 -10.92 6.98
CA ASP A 87 -3.73 -11.99 6.21
C ASP A 87 -2.19 -11.96 6.28
N ARG A 88 -1.57 -13.14 6.32
CA ARG A 88 -0.11 -13.27 6.46
C ARG A 88 0.63 -12.59 5.31
N ASP A 89 0.19 -12.82 4.08
CA ASP A 89 0.86 -12.24 2.91
C ASP A 89 0.75 -10.72 2.92
N LEU A 90 -0.41 -10.20 3.28
CA LEU A 90 -0.61 -8.76 3.41
C LEU A 90 0.26 -8.19 4.52
N PHE A 91 0.34 -8.86 5.66
CA PHE A 91 1.20 -8.42 6.76
C PHE A 91 2.66 -8.30 6.31
N TYR A 92 3.16 -9.31 5.60
CA TYR A 92 4.54 -9.32 5.12
C TYR A 92 4.78 -8.20 4.10
N GLU A 93 3.85 -7.98 3.18
CA GLU A 93 3.97 -6.88 2.22
C GLU A 93 4.00 -5.52 2.91
N ILE A 94 3.16 -5.33 3.91
CA ILE A 94 3.13 -4.07 4.68
C ILE A 94 4.45 -3.87 5.42
N MET A 95 4.95 -4.91 6.10
CA MET A 95 6.22 -4.80 6.82
C MET A 95 7.37 -4.45 5.88
N THR A 96 7.41 -5.10 4.72
CA THR A 96 8.42 -4.82 3.69
C THR A 96 8.30 -3.39 3.19
N ALA A 97 7.07 -2.92 2.93
CA ALA A 97 6.83 -1.56 2.46
C ALA A 97 7.28 -0.52 3.48
N ILE A 98 6.96 -0.71 4.76
CA ILE A 98 7.37 0.21 5.82
C ILE A 98 8.90 0.30 5.87
N ARG A 99 9.57 -0.84 5.81
CA ARG A 99 11.03 -0.88 5.82
C ARG A 99 11.63 -0.21 4.59
N ASP A 100 11.08 -0.47 3.41
CA ASP A 100 11.54 0.14 2.17
C ASP A 100 11.35 1.65 2.17
N LEU A 101 10.33 2.14 2.86
CA LEU A 101 10.08 3.57 3.01
C LEU A 101 10.97 4.23 4.08
N GLY A 102 11.79 3.45 4.77
CA GLY A 102 12.70 3.95 5.79
C GLY A 102 12.11 3.95 7.20
N GLY A 103 10.98 3.29 7.41
CA GLY A 103 10.34 3.21 8.71
C GLY A 103 10.94 2.11 9.58
N ASP A 104 10.76 2.26 10.89
CA ASP A 104 11.19 1.27 11.87
C ASP A 104 10.06 0.26 12.09
N ILE A 105 10.38 -1.02 11.98
CA ILE A 105 9.41 -2.10 12.21
C ILE A 105 9.63 -2.83 13.54
N SER A 106 10.62 -2.42 14.31
CA SER A 106 10.96 -3.09 15.58
C SER A 106 9.85 -2.98 16.62
N ASP A 107 9.00 -1.96 16.53
CA ASP A 107 7.89 -1.73 17.45
C ASP A 107 6.59 -2.40 17.00
N ILE A 108 6.60 -3.12 15.88
CA ILE A 108 5.42 -3.79 15.35
C ILE A 108 5.39 -5.24 15.82
N GLN A 109 4.29 -5.62 16.47
CA GLN A 109 4.12 -7.00 16.91
C GLN A 109 3.76 -7.89 15.72
N ASP A 110 4.53 -8.95 15.51
CA ASP A 110 4.30 -9.93 14.45
C ASP A 110 3.37 -11.04 14.98
N PRO A 111 2.10 -11.08 14.51
CA PRO A 111 1.17 -12.11 14.98
C PRO A 111 1.52 -13.52 14.48
N PHE A 112 2.37 -13.61 13.46
CA PHE A 112 2.79 -14.91 12.87
C PHE A 112 4.14 -15.38 13.41
N GLY A 113 4.94 -14.47 13.95
CA GLY A 113 6.20 -14.80 14.63
C GLY A 113 7.36 -15.23 13.73
N ASP A 114 7.24 -15.11 12.43
CA ASP A 114 8.27 -15.63 11.51
C ASP A 114 8.77 -14.64 10.44
N PHE A 115 8.35 -13.37 10.51
CA PHE A 115 8.77 -12.39 9.50
C PHE A 115 10.30 -12.22 9.48
N GLU A 116 10.91 -12.04 10.64
CA GLU A 116 12.37 -11.84 10.73
C GLU A 116 13.13 -13.10 10.33
N LYS A 117 12.65 -14.28 10.72
CA LYS A 117 13.27 -15.54 10.32
C LYS A 117 13.30 -15.70 8.81
N LYS A 118 12.20 -15.31 8.14
CA LYS A 118 12.11 -15.34 6.68
C LYS A 118 13.12 -14.41 6.04
N ASN A 119 13.34 -13.22 6.64
CA ASN A 119 14.31 -12.25 6.12
C ASN A 119 15.75 -12.64 6.42
N GLU A 120 16.01 -13.24 7.57
CA GLU A 120 17.34 -13.76 7.89
C GLU A 120 17.80 -14.80 6.87
N GLY A 121 16.88 -15.64 6.39
CA GLY A 121 17.18 -16.65 5.39
C GLY A 121 17.56 -16.09 4.03
N LYS A 122 17.39 -14.80 3.80
CA LYS A 122 17.75 -14.13 2.55
C LYS A 122 19.11 -13.47 2.59
N LEU A 123 19.73 -13.43 3.74
CA LEU A 123 21.08 -12.91 3.88
C LEU A 123 22.10 -14.01 3.56
#